data_93d44832008a983a3b668647e44ffafb
#
_entry.id   93d44832008a983a3b668647e44ffafb
#
_cell.length_a   1.000
_cell.length_b   1.000
_cell.length_c   1.000
_cell.angle_alpha   90.00
_cell.angle_beta   90.00
_cell.angle_gamma   90.00
#
_symmetry.space_group_name_H-M   'P 1'
#
loop_
_entity.id
_entity.type
_entity.pdbx_description
1 polymer ?
#
loop_
_entity_poly.entity_id
_entity_poly.type
_entity_poly.pdbx_seq_one_letter_code
_entity_poly.pdbx_strand_id
1 'polypeptide(L)'
;WGGLSAAKSLRLMNKSCKVSLLEKKKNFISCPMSNWVIGQIININDITFNYEKFKKNNDIEVIFDEALSININKKIISTSNITLKYDKLILSPGIQLDFSNIDGYNKNNTDNSIHTAWKAGNETLNLSKEIKSIEDGDNILISIPLSPYRCPPGPYERTSLIAAHIKKNKINAKVIVLDANQKVVSKGSLFKKAWNELYKDIIF
;
A
#
# COMPACT_ATOMS: atom_id res chain seq x y z
N TRP A 1 1.48 -3.01 9.82
CA TRP A 1 2.52 -4.01 10.06
C TRP A 1 3.32 -3.72 11.33
N GLY A 2 3.98 -2.56 11.45
CA GLY A 2 4.88 -2.26 12.57
C GLY A 2 4.24 -2.43 13.94
N GLY A 3 3.08 -1.81 14.17
CA GLY A 3 2.36 -1.90 15.45
C GLY A 3 1.93 -3.33 15.80
N LEU A 4 1.43 -4.10 14.82
CA LEU A 4 1.06 -5.50 15.02
C LEU A 4 2.27 -6.36 15.38
N SER A 5 3.39 -6.18 14.66
CA SER A 5 4.64 -6.90 14.94
C SER A 5 5.20 -6.56 16.30
N ALA A 6 5.22 -5.27 16.66
CA ALA A 6 5.69 -4.82 17.96
C ALA A 6 4.82 -5.38 19.11
N ALA A 7 3.49 -5.29 18.97
CA ALA A 7 2.57 -5.81 19.97
C ALA A 7 2.74 -7.32 20.19
N LYS A 8 2.83 -8.09 19.09
CA LYS A 8 3.07 -9.54 19.19
C LYS A 8 4.42 -9.85 19.82
N SER A 9 5.49 -9.18 19.41
CA SER A 9 6.83 -9.40 19.95
C SER A 9 6.90 -9.11 21.44
N LEU A 10 6.29 -8.00 21.89
CA LEU A 10 6.22 -7.67 23.31
C LEU A 10 5.54 -8.77 24.13
N ARG A 11 4.42 -9.30 23.66
CA ARG A 11 3.70 -10.39 24.37
C ARG A 11 4.48 -11.70 24.38
N LEU A 12 5.25 -11.99 23.33
CA LEU A 12 6.13 -13.17 23.29
C LEU A 12 7.30 -13.03 24.27
N MET A 13 7.88 -11.85 24.36
CA MET A 13 9.05 -11.58 25.22
C MET A 13 8.67 -11.42 26.69
N ASN A 14 7.50 -10.86 26.99
CA ASN A 14 7.04 -10.64 28.35
C ASN A 14 5.52 -10.80 28.47
N LYS A 15 5.10 -11.94 28.99
CA LYS A 15 3.68 -12.27 29.18
C LYS A 15 3.00 -11.45 30.30
N SER A 16 3.73 -10.83 31.19
CA SER A 16 3.16 -9.96 32.25
C SER A 16 2.86 -8.54 31.75
N CYS A 17 3.41 -8.15 30.61
CA CYS A 17 3.18 -6.83 30.02
C CYS A 17 1.77 -6.75 29.43
N LYS A 18 0.95 -5.80 29.90
CA LYS A 18 -0.33 -5.49 29.26
C LYS A 18 -0.07 -4.70 27.97
N VAL A 19 -0.55 -5.22 26.85
CA VAL A 19 -0.37 -4.58 25.53
C VAL A 19 -1.73 -4.23 24.95
N SER A 20 -1.94 -2.95 24.65
CA SER A 20 -3.11 -2.45 23.92
C SER A 20 -2.68 -1.94 22.55
N LEU A 21 -3.38 -2.35 21.51
CA LEU A 21 -3.20 -1.88 20.13
C LEU A 21 -4.34 -0.90 19.81
N LEU A 22 -3.99 0.37 19.60
CA LEU A 22 -4.94 1.38 19.11
C LEU A 22 -4.90 1.40 17.58
N GLU A 23 -6.04 1.17 16.94
CA GLU A 23 -6.15 1.09 15.49
C GLU A 23 -7.46 1.72 15.01
N LYS A 24 -7.39 2.60 14.03
CA LYS A 24 -8.57 3.28 13.47
C LYS A 24 -9.45 2.36 12.63
N LYS A 25 -8.85 1.39 11.93
CA LYS A 25 -9.54 0.54 10.96
C LYS A 25 -9.92 -0.81 11.56
N LYS A 26 -11.15 -1.25 11.33
CA LYS A 26 -11.63 -2.58 11.77
C LYS A 26 -10.99 -3.75 11.04
N ASN A 27 -10.47 -3.50 9.82
CA ASN A 27 -9.79 -4.51 9.03
C ASN A 27 -8.37 -4.05 8.65
N PHE A 28 -7.46 -4.98 8.64
CA PHE A 28 -6.11 -4.83 8.12
C PHE A 28 -6.08 -5.34 6.68
N ILE A 29 -5.61 -4.51 5.74
CA ILE A 29 -5.41 -4.90 4.34
C ILE A 29 -3.91 -4.93 4.08
N SER A 30 -3.41 -6.08 3.63
CA SER A 30 -1.98 -6.29 3.37
C SER A 30 -1.53 -5.55 2.11
N CYS A 31 -0.71 -4.51 2.29
CA CYS A 31 -0.19 -3.72 1.16
C CYS A 31 0.77 -4.51 0.25
N PRO A 32 1.71 -5.35 0.75
CA PRO A 32 2.67 -6.06 -0.10
C PRO A 32 2.07 -6.90 -1.23
N MET A 33 0.89 -7.45 -1.03
CA MET A 33 0.19 -8.27 -2.05
C MET A 33 -0.85 -7.48 -2.86
N SER A 34 -0.99 -6.18 -2.64
CA SER A 34 -2.02 -5.38 -3.32
C SER A 34 -1.80 -5.27 -4.83
N ASN A 35 -0.56 -5.33 -5.30
CA ASN A 35 -0.29 -5.40 -6.74
C ASN A 35 -0.90 -6.65 -7.41
N TRP A 36 -1.00 -7.77 -6.70
CA TRP A 36 -1.64 -8.97 -7.23
C TRP A 36 -3.15 -8.81 -7.39
N VAL A 37 -3.77 -7.99 -6.52
CA VAL A 37 -5.18 -7.60 -6.69
C VAL A 37 -5.32 -6.70 -7.91
N ILE A 38 -4.42 -5.72 -8.09
CA ILE A 38 -4.37 -4.84 -9.26
C ILE A 38 -4.20 -5.68 -10.53
N GLY A 39 -3.28 -6.64 -10.52
CA GLY A 39 -3.03 -7.58 -11.61
C GLY A 39 -4.09 -8.69 -11.77
N GLN A 40 -5.17 -8.68 -10.99
CA GLN A 40 -6.28 -9.65 -11.05
C GLN A 40 -5.86 -11.11 -10.80
N ILE A 41 -4.79 -11.32 -10.05
CA ILE A 41 -4.28 -12.65 -9.67
C ILE A 41 -5.02 -13.16 -8.43
N ILE A 42 -5.36 -12.27 -7.48
CA ILE A 42 -6.11 -12.57 -6.26
C ILE A 42 -7.17 -11.50 -6.01
N ASN A 43 -8.10 -11.77 -5.10
CA ASN A 43 -9.13 -10.82 -4.67
C ASN A 43 -8.66 -10.00 -3.47
N ILE A 44 -9.24 -8.82 -3.26
CA ILE A 44 -8.94 -7.97 -2.09
C ILE A 44 -9.24 -8.68 -0.76
N ASN A 45 -10.23 -9.58 -0.75
CA ASN A 45 -10.61 -10.34 0.44
C ASN A 45 -9.50 -11.31 0.86
N ASP A 46 -8.69 -11.82 -0.06
CA ASP A 46 -7.58 -12.74 0.22
C ASP A 46 -6.46 -12.06 1.02
N ILE A 47 -6.39 -10.73 0.98
CA ILE A 47 -5.42 -9.90 1.69
C ILE A 47 -6.04 -9.02 2.78
N THR A 48 -7.33 -9.23 3.08
CA THR A 48 -8.07 -8.49 4.12
C THR A 48 -8.26 -9.37 5.35
N PHE A 49 -7.82 -8.88 6.49
CA PHE A 49 -7.84 -9.61 7.76
C PHE A 49 -8.51 -8.79 8.84
N ASN A 50 -9.33 -9.42 9.68
CA ASN A 50 -9.78 -8.82 10.93
C ASN A 50 -8.77 -9.06 12.05
N TYR A 51 -8.98 -8.42 13.19
CA TYR A 51 -8.05 -8.49 14.32
C TYR A 51 -8.40 -9.61 15.33
N GLU A 52 -9.49 -10.36 15.15
CA GLU A 52 -9.98 -11.31 16.17
C GLU A 52 -8.97 -12.44 16.46
N LYS A 53 -8.43 -13.07 15.43
CA LYS A 53 -7.39 -14.10 15.62
C LYS A 53 -6.13 -13.52 16.25
N PHE A 54 -5.75 -12.30 15.85
CA PHE A 54 -4.58 -11.62 16.40
C PHE A 54 -4.77 -11.34 17.89
N LYS A 55 -5.91 -10.76 18.28
CA LYS A 55 -6.32 -10.47 19.64
C LYS A 55 -6.30 -11.72 20.51
N LYS A 56 -7.03 -12.77 20.08
CA LYS A 56 -7.17 -14.04 20.84
C LYS A 56 -5.84 -14.77 21.02
N ASN A 57 -5.07 -14.92 19.94
CA ASN A 57 -3.85 -15.73 19.96
C ASN A 57 -2.68 -15.08 20.68
N ASN A 58 -2.70 -13.77 20.89
CA ASN A 58 -1.59 -13.04 21.51
C ASN A 58 -1.97 -12.37 22.83
N ASP A 59 -3.22 -12.52 23.28
CA ASP A 59 -3.74 -11.86 24.48
C ASP A 59 -3.44 -10.34 24.45
N ILE A 60 -3.84 -9.69 23.35
CA ILE A 60 -3.66 -8.26 23.10
C ILE A 60 -5.04 -7.61 23.05
N GLU A 61 -5.20 -6.53 23.81
CA GLU A 61 -6.38 -5.69 23.69
C GLU A 61 -6.30 -4.88 22.38
N VAL A 62 -7.36 -4.92 21.56
CA VAL A 62 -7.47 -4.08 20.36
C VAL A 62 -8.57 -3.05 20.56
N ILE A 63 -8.18 -1.78 20.53
CA ILE A 63 -9.07 -0.63 20.71
C ILE A 63 -9.26 0.00 19.33
N PHE A 64 -10.50 0.00 18.84
CA PHE A 64 -10.82 0.61 17.55
C PHE A 64 -11.20 2.08 17.73
N ASP A 65 -10.19 2.96 17.65
CA ASP A 65 -10.38 4.41 17.74
C ASP A 65 -9.23 5.15 17.05
N GLU A 66 -9.41 6.45 16.84
CA GLU A 66 -8.41 7.32 16.23
C GLU A 66 -7.64 8.12 17.29
N ALA A 67 -6.30 8.01 17.28
CA ALA A 67 -5.46 8.87 18.08
C ALA A 67 -5.47 10.30 17.53
N LEU A 68 -5.93 11.26 18.33
CA LEU A 68 -6.01 12.67 17.95
C LEU A 68 -4.81 13.47 18.47
N SER A 69 -4.37 13.19 19.71
CA SER A 69 -3.23 13.87 20.31
C SER A 69 -2.51 12.99 21.33
N ILE A 70 -1.24 13.32 21.55
CA ILE A 70 -0.37 12.63 22.52
C ILE A 70 0.22 13.67 23.46
N ASN A 71 -0.01 13.54 24.77
CA ASN A 71 0.67 14.28 25.79
C ASN A 71 1.80 13.43 26.37
N ILE A 72 3.02 13.72 25.96
CA ILE A 72 4.21 12.94 26.34
C ILE A 72 4.50 13.03 27.84
N ASN A 73 4.36 14.24 28.41
CA ASN A 73 4.66 14.49 29.81
C ASN A 73 3.70 13.78 30.76
N LYS A 74 2.41 13.79 30.41
CA LYS A 74 1.36 13.09 31.19
C LYS A 74 1.20 11.62 30.78
N LYS A 75 1.90 11.16 29.72
CA LYS A 75 1.77 9.82 29.14
C LYS A 75 0.32 9.46 28.82
N ILE A 76 -0.34 10.34 28.10
CA ILE A 76 -1.76 10.24 27.74
C ILE A 76 -1.92 10.35 26.22
N ILE A 77 -2.77 9.49 25.67
CA ILE A 77 -3.29 9.58 24.29
C ILE A 77 -4.76 9.96 24.39
N SER A 78 -5.14 11.07 23.76
CA SER A 78 -6.55 11.40 23.53
C SER A 78 -6.99 10.83 22.19
N THR A 79 -8.09 10.11 22.20
CA THR A 79 -8.71 9.55 20.99
C THR A 79 -10.03 10.24 20.71
N SER A 80 -10.75 9.80 19.67
CA SER A 80 -12.05 10.38 19.36
C SER A 80 -13.11 10.15 20.49
N ASN A 81 -13.00 9.03 21.21
CA ASN A 81 -14.01 8.63 22.17
C ASN A 81 -13.48 8.50 23.61
N ILE A 82 -12.20 8.18 23.81
CA ILE A 82 -11.63 7.88 25.12
C ILE A 82 -10.25 8.50 25.30
N THR A 83 -9.77 8.44 26.54
CA THR A 83 -8.40 8.82 26.91
C THR A 83 -7.67 7.60 27.46
N LEU A 84 -6.47 7.33 26.93
CA LEU A 84 -5.63 6.19 27.31
C LEU A 84 -4.37 6.67 28.02
N LYS A 85 -4.04 6.05 29.14
CA LYS A 85 -2.74 6.22 29.81
C LYS A 85 -1.80 5.10 29.39
N TYR A 86 -0.50 5.40 29.33
CA TYR A 86 0.51 4.41 28.96
C TYR A 86 1.79 4.57 29.79
N ASP A 87 2.53 3.49 29.99
CA ASP A 87 3.88 3.51 30.54
C ASP A 87 4.93 3.69 29.44
N LYS A 88 4.77 2.95 28.36
CA LYS A 88 5.59 2.99 27.15
C LYS A 88 4.68 3.07 25.92
N LEU A 89 5.09 3.85 24.92
CA LEU A 89 4.34 4.05 23.69
C LEU A 89 5.21 3.70 22.49
N ILE A 90 4.67 2.89 21.59
CA ILE A 90 5.25 2.60 20.28
C ILE A 90 4.36 3.23 19.22
N LEU A 91 4.92 4.14 18.43
CA LEU A 91 4.22 4.82 17.35
C LEU A 91 4.47 4.10 16.02
N SER A 92 3.39 3.66 15.37
CA SER A 92 3.42 3.02 14.05
C SER A 92 2.28 3.52 13.18
N PRO A 93 2.19 4.84 12.91
CA PRO A 93 1.03 5.45 12.24
C PRO A 93 0.94 5.08 10.75
N GLY A 94 1.99 4.50 10.18
CA GLY A 94 2.08 4.22 8.75
C GLY A 94 2.51 5.44 7.94
N ILE A 95 2.01 5.56 6.71
CA ILE A 95 2.35 6.64 5.79
C ILE A 95 1.12 7.46 5.41
N GLN A 96 1.39 8.71 5.06
CA GLN A 96 0.50 9.56 4.28
C GLN A 96 1.17 9.87 2.95
N LEU A 97 0.37 9.93 1.87
CA LEU A 97 0.86 10.35 0.56
C LEU A 97 0.92 11.88 0.54
N ASP A 98 2.02 12.42 0.03
CA ASP A 98 2.21 13.83 -0.20
C ASP A 98 2.09 14.11 -1.71
N PHE A 99 1.13 14.94 -2.08
CA PHE A 99 0.84 15.31 -3.47
C PHE A 99 1.30 16.74 -3.80
N SER A 100 1.90 17.44 -2.84
CA SER A 100 2.26 18.86 -2.97
C SER A 100 3.31 19.16 -4.04
N ASN A 101 4.09 18.15 -4.44
CA ASN A 101 5.18 18.27 -5.39
C ASN A 101 4.78 17.94 -6.85
N ILE A 102 3.49 17.72 -7.12
CA ILE A 102 2.99 17.42 -8.46
C ILE A 102 1.92 18.45 -8.81
N ASP A 103 2.28 19.39 -9.69
CA ASP A 103 1.37 20.44 -10.14
C ASP A 103 0.12 19.84 -10.80
N GLY A 104 -1.05 20.36 -10.42
CA GLY A 104 -2.33 19.85 -10.90
C GLY A 104 -2.82 18.57 -10.23
N TYR A 105 -1.97 17.87 -9.47
CA TYR A 105 -2.37 16.68 -8.73
C TYR A 105 -2.73 17.04 -7.30
N ASN A 106 -4.02 17.09 -7.01
CA ASN A 106 -4.49 17.24 -5.63
C ASN A 106 -5.59 16.22 -5.32
N LYS A 107 -5.74 15.92 -4.05
CA LYS A 107 -6.68 14.89 -3.58
C LYS A 107 -8.14 15.17 -3.98
N ASN A 108 -8.48 16.43 -4.22
CA ASN A 108 -9.85 16.85 -4.57
C ASN A 108 -10.09 16.83 -6.08
N ASN A 109 -9.03 16.90 -6.89
CA ASN A 109 -9.15 16.94 -8.36
C ASN A 109 -8.91 15.57 -9.02
N THR A 110 -8.56 14.56 -8.22
CA THR A 110 -8.38 13.20 -8.71
C THR A 110 -9.70 12.44 -8.67
N ASP A 111 -10.68 12.87 -9.45
CA ASP A 111 -11.99 12.24 -9.60
C ASP A 111 -11.88 10.78 -10.08
N ASN A 112 -11.16 9.96 -9.30
CA ASN A 112 -10.87 8.56 -9.56
C ASN A 112 -10.13 8.26 -10.87
N SER A 113 -9.54 9.25 -11.53
CA SER A 113 -8.84 9.07 -12.81
C SER A 113 -7.33 8.87 -12.68
N ILE A 114 -6.72 9.28 -11.56
CA ILE A 114 -5.29 9.09 -11.31
C ILE A 114 -5.10 8.34 -9.99
N HIS A 115 -4.66 7.09 -10.09
CA HIS A 115 -4.53 6.20 -8.93
C HIS A 115 -3.09 6.04 -8.50
N THR A 116 -2.77 6.37 -7.25
CA THR A 116 -1.51 5.95 -6.64
C THR A 116 -1.57 4.49 -6.22
N ALA A 117 -2.70 4.05 -5.64
CA ALA A 117 -2.93 2.70 -5.12
C ALA A 117 -1.75 2.15 -4.29
N TRP A 118 -1.09 3.04 -3.51
CA TRP A 118 0.04 2.71 -2.64
C TRP A 118 -0.37 2.36 -1.22
N LYS A 119 -1.62 2.66 -0.88
CA LYS A 119 -2.32 2.15 0.30
C LYS A 119 -3.36 1.14 -0.18
N ALA A 120 -3.25 -0.11 0.29
CA ALA A 120 -4.22 -1.14 -0.07
C ALA A 120 -5.63 -0.78 0.43
N GLY A 121 -6.63 -0.93 -0.43
CA GLY A 121 -8.02 -0.58 -0.17
C GLY A 121 -8.81 -0.24 -1.43
N ASN A 122 -9.73 0.73 -1.33
CA ASN A 122 -10.59 1.13 -2.43
C ASN A 122 -9.82 1.57 -3.68
N GLU A 123 -8.73 2.33 -3.51
CA GLU A 123 -7.90 2.78 -4.62
C GLU A 123 -7.26 1.59 -5.39
N THR A 124 -6.92 0.50 -4.69
CA THR A 124 -6.46 -0.74 -5.32
C THR A 124 -7.54 -1.36 -6.20
N LEU A 125 -8.79 -1.37 -5.72
CA LEU A 125 -9.94 -1.87 -6.48
C LEU A 125 -10.28 -0.99 -7.68
N ASN A 126 -10.23 0.33 -7.50
CA ASN A 126 -10.46 1.29 -8.57
C ASN A 126 -9.44 1.12 -9.69
N LEU A 127 -8.15 1.08 -9.36
CA LEU A 127 -7.09 0.84 -10.34
C LEU A 127 -7.24 -0.53 -11.03
N SER A 128 -7.58 -1.59 -10.28
CA SER A 128 -7.84 -2.92 -10.88
C SER A 128 -9.01 -2.88 -11.86
N LYS A 129 -10.06 -2.10 -11.56
CA LYS A 129 -11.20 -1.92 -12.46
C LYS A 129 -10.80 -1.16 -13.73
N GLU A 130 -9.99 -0.11 -13.58
CA GLU A 130 -9.49 0.69 -14.71
C GLU A 130 -8.60 -0.14 -15.63
N ILE A 131 -7.73 -0.99 -15.08
CA ILE A 131 -6.92 -1.91 -15.88
C ILE A 131 -7.79 -2.89 -16.69
N LYS A 132 -8.93 -3.31 -16.16
CA LYS A 132 -9.89 -4.16 -16.88
C LYS A 132 -10.57 -3.46 -18.04
N SER A 133 -10.67 -2.14 -18.00
CA SER A 133 -11.29 -1.33 -19.05
C SER A 133 -10.31 -0.85 -20.13
N ILE A 134 -9.06 -1.29 -20.11
CA ILE A 134 -8.08 -0.98 -21.15
C ILE A 134 -8.55 -1.55 -22.51
N GLU A 135 -8.53 -0.70 -23.54
CA GLU A 135 -8.97 -1.02 -24.88
C GLU A 135 -7.83 -0.81 -25.91
N ASP A 136 -8.08 -1.22 -27.16
CA ASP A 136 -7.14 -1.00 -28.26
C ASP A 136 -6.89 0.49 -28.51
N GLY A 137 -5.64 0.87 -28.60
CA GLY A 137 -5.21 2.26 -28.79
C GLY A 137 -4.84 3.00 -27.51
N ASP A 138 -5.14 2.44 -26.34
CA ASP A 138 -4.86 3.09 -25.05
C ASP A 138 -3.35 3.23 -24.77
N ASN A 139 -3.01 4.33 -24.10
CA ASN A 139 -1.68 4.57 -23.56
C ASN A 139 -1.77 4.72 -22.03
N ILE A 140 -1.19 3.79 -21.31
CA ILE A 140 -1.16 3.76 -19.84
C ILE A 140 0.13 4.43 -19.38
N LEU A 141 0.01 5.55 -18.67
CA LEU A 141 1.15 6.28 -18.13
C LEU A 141 1.43 5.84 -16.69
N ILE A 142 2.68 5.48 -16.39
CA ILE A 142 3.16 5.19 -15.04
C ILE A 142 4.26 6.19 -14.69
N SER A 143 3.95 7.11 -13.78
CA SER A 143 4.93 8.06 -13.25
C SER A 143 5.62 7.51 -12.02
N ILE A 144 6.95 7.48 -12.03
CA ILE A 144 7.78 7.00 -10.91
C ILE A 144 8.60 8.17 -10.36
N PRO A 145 8.43 8.51 -9.07
CA PRO A 145 9.12 9.64 -8.47
C PRO A 145 10.62 9.38 -8.29
N LEU A 146 11.38 10.44 -8.05
CA LEU A 146 12.78 10.32 -7.68
C LEU A 146 12.92 9.56 -6.34
N SER A 147 13.87 8.62 -6.30
CA SER A 147 14.22 7.87 -5.07
C SER A 147 14.82 8.84 -4.00
N PRO A 148 14.57 8.59 -2.69
CA PRO A 148 13.94 7.39 -2.11
C PRO A 148 12.41 7.46 -2.04
N TYR A 149 11.74 6.34 -2.35
CA TYR A 149 10.30 6.19 -2.15
C TYR A 149 9.97 4.78 -1.61
N ARG A 150 8.77 4.62 -1.08
CA ARG A 150 8.33 3.35 -0.50
C ARG A 150 8.21 2.27 -1.57
N CYS A 151 8.74 1.07 -1.28
CA CYS A 151 8.67 -0.12 -2.13
C CYS A 151 9.31 0.10 -3.52
N PRO A 152 10.65 0.24 -3.60
CA PRO A 152 11.33 0.55 -4.85
C PRO A 152 11.02 -0.36 -6.04
N PRO A 153 10.80 -1.69 -5.92
CA PRO A 153 10.39 -2.52 -7.05
C PRO A 153 8.92 -2.38 -7.45
N GLY A 154 8.07 -1.79 -6.59
CA GLY A 154 6.63 -1.78 -6.76
C GLY A 154 6.10 -1.18 -8.06
N PRO A 155 6.58 -0.01 -8.54
CA PRO A 155 6.15 0.57 -9.81
C PRO A 155 6.49 -0.33 -11.00
N TYR A 156 7.67 -0.91 -11.02
CA TYR A 156 8.15 -1.79 -12.09
C TYR A 156 7.39 -3.13 -12.10
N GLU A 157 7.04 -3.67 -10.93
CA GLU A 157 6.15 -4.81 -10.81
C GLU A 157 4.78 -4.48 -11.37
N ARG A 158 4.20 -3.34 -11.02
CA ARG A 158 2.91 -2.88 -11.53
C ARG A 158 2.93 -2.72 -13.05
N THR A 159 3.98 -2.11 -13.61
CA THR A 159 4.21 -2.04 -15.05
C THR A 159 4.13 -3.42 -15.69
N SER A 160 4.84 -4.40 -15.12
CA SER A 160 4.86 -5.78 -15.62
C SER A 160 3.49 -6.45 -15.56
N LEU A 161 2.73 -6.23 -14.48
CA LEU A 161 1.39 -6.79 -14.32
C LEU A 161 0.37 -6.21 -15.31
N ILE A 162 0.45 -4.90 -15.59
CA ILE A 162 -0.39 -4.25 -16.61
C ILE A 162 -0.03 -4.78 -17.99
N ALA A 163 1.26 -4.86 -18.31
CA ALA A 163 1.71 -5.42 -19.58
C ALA A 163 1.31 -6.89 -19.76
N ALA A 164 1.34 -7.68 -18.66
CA ALA A 164 0.85 -9.05 -18.68
C ALA A 164 -0.65 -9.13 -18.97
N HIS A 165 -1.45 -8.22 -18.39
CA HIS A 165 -2.88 -8.10 -18.68
C HIS A 165 -3.16 -7.79 -20.15
N ILE A 166 -2.47 -6.77 -20.70
CA ILE A 166 -2.56 -6.36 -22.12
C ILE A 166 -2.23 -7.54 -23.04
N LYS A 167 -1.09 -8.20 -22.80
CA LYS A 167 -0.64 -9.36 -23.59
C LYS A 167 -1.61 -10.54 -23.53
N LYS A 168 -2.07 -10.89 -22.31
CA LYS A 168 -2.99 -12.00 -22.09
C LYS A 168 -4.31 -11.82 -22.84
N ASN A 169 -4.83 -10.59 -22.86
CA ASN A 169 -6.09 -10.26 -23.49
C ASN A 169 -5.94 -9.84 -24.96
N LYS A 170 -4.71 -9.85 -25.49
CA LYS A 170 -4.38 -9.47 -26.88
C LYS A 170 -4.83 -8.05 -27.25
N ILE A 171 -4.75 -7.13 -26.27
CA ILE A 171 -5.12 -5.72 -26.44
C ILE A 171 -3.94 -5.00 -27.13
N ASN A 172 -4.23 -4.14 -28.09
CA ASN A 172 -3.23 -3.27 -28.73
C ASN A 172 -3.09 -1.96 -27.95
N ALA A 173 -2.47 -2.01 -26.78
CA ALA A 173 -2.25 -0.86 -25.91
C ALA A 173 -0.78 -0.78 -25.46
N LYS A 174 -0.36 0.38 -24.96
CA LYS A 174 1.02 0.66 -24.55
C LYS A 174 1.10 1.06 -23.09
N VAL A 175 2.16 0.64 -22.41
CA VAL A 175 2.53 1.12 -21.08
C VAL A 175 3.76 1.99 -21.19
N ILE A 176 3.62 3.27 -20.86
CA ILE A 176 4.68 4.27 -20.93
C ILE A 176 5.15 4.57 -19.52
N VAL A 177 6.43 4.30 -19.23
CA VAL A 177 7.03 4.49 -17.91
C VAL A 177 7.84 5.78 -17.87
N LEU A 178 7.33 6.75 -17.13
CA LEU A 178 7.99 8.03 -16.88
C LEU A 178 8.75 7.93 -15.54
N ASP A 179 10.02 7.52 -15.61
CA ASP A 179 10.86 7.31 -14.42
C ASP A 179 11.78 8.51 -14.20
N ALA A 180 11.63 9.21 -13.07
CA ALA A 180 12.50 10.32 -12.69
C ALA A 180 13.94 9.87 -12.34
N ASN A 181 14.20 8.57 -12.22
CA ASN A 181 15.51 8.02 -11.90
C ASN A 181 16.29 7.67 -13.18
N GLN A 182 17.61 7.87 -13.16
CA GLN A 182 18.47 7.53 -14.29
C GLN A 182 18.46 6.04 -14.68
N LYS A 183 18.05 5.17 -13.74
CA LYS A 183 17.96 3.71 -13.95
C LYS A 183 16.89 3.12 -13.05
N VAL A 184 16.38 1.95 -13.43
CA VAL A 184 15.48 1.16 -12.58
C VAL A 184 16.11 0.96 -11.19
N VAL A 185 15.46 1.50 -10.17
CA VAL A 185 16.03 1.67 -8.80
C VAL A 185 16.25 0.34 -8.10
N SER A 186 15.46 -0.68 -8.42
CA SER A 186 15.54 -1.99 -7.77
C SER A 186 15.39 -3.12 -8.77
N LYS A 187 16.29 -4.10 -8.71
CA LYS A 187 16.28 -5.29 -9.58
C LYS A 187 16.27 -4.97 -11.08
N GLY A 188 16.93 -3.89 -11.48
CA GLY A 188 16.85 -3.31 -12.83
C GLY A 188 17.20 -4.28 -13.95
N SER A 189 18.24 -5.12 -13.80
CA SER A 189 18.60 -6.11 -14.79
C SER A 189 17.51 -7.15 -15.02
N LEU A 190 16.81 -7.58 -13.96
CA LEU A 190 15.73 -8.55 -14.05
C LEU A 190 14.50 -7.97 -14.74
N PHE A 191 14.08 -6.76 -14.37
CA PHE A 191 12.95 -6.10 -15.01
C PHE A 191 13.24 -5.82 -16.49
N LYS A 192 14.39 -5.23 -16.81
CA LYS A 192 14.76 -4.94 -18.22
C LYS A 192 14.83 -6.21 -19.06
N LYS A 193 15.41 -7.29 -18.53
CA LYS A 193 15.43 -8.58 -19.23
C LYS A 193 14.01 -9.08 -19.51
N ALA A 194 13.17 -9.14 -18.48
CA ALA A 194 11.79 -9.62 -18.63
C ALA A 194 10.98 -8.74 -19.61
N TRP A 195 11.14 -7.43 -19.56
CA TRP A 195 10.43 -6.52 -20.45
C TRP A 195 10.87 -6.70 -21.92
N ASN A 196 12.17 -6.82 -22.17
CA ASN A 196 12.70 -7.06 -23.53
C ASN A 196 12.27 -8.43 -24.09
N GLU A 197 12.21 -9.46 -23.25
CA GLU A 197 11.82 -10.81 -23.68
C GLU A 197 10.30 -10.98 -23.83
N LEU A 198 9.52 -10.36 -22.95
CA LEU A 198 8.09 -10.64 -22.82
C LEU A 198 7.18 -9.51 -23.31
N TYR A 199 7.63 -8.24 -23.23
CA TYR A 199 6.78 -7.06 -23.36
C TYR A 199 7.42 -5.93 -24.19
N LYS A 200 8.38 -6.24 -25.08
CA LYS A 200 9.13 -5.24 -25.88
C LYS A 200 8.24 -4.32 -26.72
N ASP A 201 7.08 -4.81 -27.15
CA ASP A 201 6.13 -4.07 -27.98
C ASP A 201 5.00 -3.43 -27.14
N ILE A 202 5.06 -3.55 -25.80
CA ILE A 202 4.04 -3.06 -24.87
C ILE A 202 4.61 -2.00 -23.92
N ILE A 203 5.83 -2.19 -23.42
CA ILE A 203 6.45 -1.30 -22.42
C ILE A 203 7.47 -0.37 -23.10
N PHE A 204 7.32 0.94 -22.86
CA PHE A 204 8.14 2.00 -23.44
C PHE A 204 8.69 2.93 -22.35
#